data_5b988ee65a0d4670d7cae10728384933
#
_entry.id   5b988ee65a0d4670d7cae10728384933
#
_cell.length_a   1.000
_cell.length_b   1.000
_cell.length_c   1.000
_cell.angle_alpha   90.00
_cell.angle_beta   90.00
_cell.angle_gamma   90.00
#
_symmetry.space_group_name_H-M   'P 1'
#
loop_
_entity.id
_entity.type
_entity.pdbx_description
1 polymer ?
#
loop_
_entity_poly.entity_id
_entity_poly.type
_entity_poly.pdbx_seq_one_letter_code
_entity_poly.pdbx_strand_id
1 'polypeptide(L)'
;MKRNCFSLSYSLLGVLFLLSCLPSLADKKRSADAPTSPSIQDSQLYFSDRVFAAPGRLFMQRIKTIPADAPIEATDLPAGLTWNADLRRIEGSVSTPGTYRYNINLILTDRVDSARVPYPVTLTVDERYLNSRPVMGWISWNVVEGDISDRVIRSTADRMNELGLKDAGYHYLIIDDLWHAPSRNADGTPREDPNKFPNGMKSAVDYVHSKGLKFGIYSDAADKTCAGAFGSYGFEKTDANQYALWGVDLLKYDYCHAPEDRTEAALRYRTMGEALQSSGRDIQFYLCEWGVRKPWEWGSESGGSMWRCTYDTRDCWKGKPGGIGVLQSIELMKDLWPYGGVNRYNDADMMCVGIHGKGKSSSDLCATGPGMTQDEYRTQFALWCMWSSPLTLSFDLTKPLSADDKAIITNADLIAIDQDAMGQQAEFVGQEGNIYYFMKDLENGDVAISATNVGATQQQVKFDFAKFSALNVKGRYQARDCQAQKTLENEVETGFTTTVRSHATAVYRLTLKGTGVSQARTSVASQANALYDLSGRRANDAAPHGVYIRDGKRVVLP
;
A
#
# COMPACT_ATOMS: atom_id res chain seq x y z
N MET A 1 0.50 49.53 12.18
CA MET A 1 1.29 48.99 11.08
C MET A 1 0.51 47.84 10.46
N LYS A 2 0.13 47.97 9.20
CA LYS A 2 -0.82 47.09 8.53
C LYS A 2 -0.15 45.77 8.19
N ARG A 3 -0.71 44.64 8.66
CA ARG A 3 -0.38 43.27 8.21
C ARG A 3 -1.14 43.00 6.91
N ASN A 4 -0.42 42.83 5.82
CA ASN A 4 -0.99 42.34 4.57
C ASN A 4 -1.18 40.83 4.68
N CYS A 5 -2.43 40.40 4.75
CA CYS A 5 -2.82 39.02 4.48
C CYS A 5 -2.81 38.82 2.96
N PHE A 6 -1.93 37.99 2.46
CA PHE A 6 -2.05 37.42 1.13
C PHE A 6 -3.13 36.33 1.16
N SER A 7 -4.31 36.65 0.68
CA SER A 7 -5.32 35.66 0.35
C SER A 7 -4.95 35.03 -0.99
N LEU A 8 -4.54 33.79 -1.00
CA LEU A 8 -4.48 32.98 -2.21
C LEU A 8 -5.94 32.61 -2.59
N SER A 9 -6.47 33.30 -3.58
CA SER A 9 -7.70 32.94 -4.26
C SER A 9 -7.41 31.72 -5.15
N TYR A 10 -7.67 30.52 -4.66
CA TYR A 10 -7.79 29.36 -5.54
C TYR A 10 -9.14 29.47 -6.27
N SER A 11 -9.05 29.69 -7.58
CA SER A 11 -10.21 29.77 -8.45
C SER A 11 -11.00 28.45 -8.45
N LEU A 12 -12.28 28.60 -8.20
CA LEU A 12 -13.34 27.58 -8.14
C LEU A 12 -13.64 26.93 -9.53
N LEU A 13 -12.65 26.62 -10.34
CA LEU A 13 -12.87 26.08 -11.71
C LEU A 13 -12.60 24.57 -11.87
N GLY A 14 -12.14 23.87 -10.85
CA GLY A 14 -11.77 22.44 -10.95
C GLY A 14 -12.89 21.44 -10.63
N VAL A 15 -14.01 21.83 -10.06
CA VAL A 15 -15.05 20.90 -9.56
C VAL A 15 -16.32 20.83 -10.43
N LEU A 16 -16.45 21.68 -11.46
CA LEU A 16 -17.69 21.74 -12.26
C LEU A 16 -17.66 20.94 -13.58
N PHE A 17 -16.61 20.18 -13.87
CA PHE A 17 -16.52 19.43 -15.15
C PHE A 17 -16.91 17.95 -15.08
N LEU A 18 -17.41 17.44 -13.94
CA LEU A 18 -17.88 16.06 -13.80
C LEU A 18 -19.41 15.90 -13.73
N LEU A 19 -20.18 16.97 -13.96
CA LEU A 19 -21.65 16.93 -13.89
C LEU A 19 -22.38 17.33 -15.17
N SER A 20 -21.72 17.41 -16.33
CA SER A 20 -22.37 17.87 -17.57
C SER A 20 -22.31 16.90 -18.76
N CYS A 21 -22.36 15.59 -18.54
CA CYS A 21 -22.64 14.62 -19.60
C CYS A 21 -23.71 13.61 -19.15
N LEU A 22 -24.91 14.10 -18.82
CA LEU A 22 -26.12 13.29 -18.87
C LEU A 22 -26.88 13.72 -20.13
N PRO A 23 -27.09 12.84 -21.11
CA PRO A 23 -28.00 13.14 -22.22
C PRO A 23 -29.45 13.13 -21.72
N SER A 24 -30.20 14.14 -22.13
CA SER A 24 -31.62 14.30 -21.85
C SER A 24 -32.44 13.08 -22.29
N LEU A 25 -33.27 12.58 -21.39
CA LEU A 25 -34.32 11.60 -21.67
C LEU A 25 -35.34 12.24 -22.63
N ALA A 26 -35.25 11.87 -23.89
CA ALA A 26 -36.35 12.01 -24.83
C ALA A 26 -36.84 10.62 -25.23
N ASP A 27 -38.08 10.34 -24.87
CA ASP A 27 -38.82 9.11 -25.20
C ASP A 27 -38.67 8.68 -26.66
N LYS A 28 -38.14 7.46 -26.88
CA LYS A 28 -38.54 6.64 -28.03
C LYS A 28 -38.68 5.20 -27.54
N LYS A 29 -39.91 4.70 -27.49
CA LYS A 29 -40.24 3.29 -27.45
C LYS A 29 -39.45 2.58 -28.55
N ARG A 30 -38.51 1.70 -28.16
CA ARG A 30 -37.96 0.66 -29.02
C ARG A 30 -38.24 -0.70 -28.39
N SER A 31 -38.62 -1.64 -29.28
CA SER A 31 -38.88 -3.06 -29.03
C SER A 31 -37.79 -3.71 -28.18
N ALA A 32 -38.22 -4.71 -27.38
CA ALA A 32 -37.34 -5.56 -26.62
C ALA A 32 -36.46 -6.39 -27.57
N ASP A 33 -35.29 -5.86 -27.90
CA ASP A 33 -34.21 -6.63 -28.49
C ASP A 33 -33.30 -7.12 -27.36
N ALA A 34 -32.78 -8.33 -27.53
CA ALA A 34 -31.84 -8.96 -26.60
C ALA A 34 -30.68 -8.03 -26.25
N PRO A 35 -30.07 -8.10 -25.06
CA PRO A 35 -28.96 -7.25 -24.68
C PRO A 35 -27.83 -7.43 -25.69
N THR A 36 -27.57 -6.42 -26.49
CA THR A 36 -26.39 -6.36 -27.37
C THR A 36 -25.16 -6.33 -26.47
N SER A 37 -24.23 -7.28 -26.63
CA SER A 37 -22.93 -7.26 -26.00
C SER A 37 -22.28 -5.87 -26.19
N PRO A 38 -21.62 -5.30 -25.18
CA PRO A 38 -20.99 -4.00 -25.29
C PRO A 38 -19.99 -3.97 -26.45
N SER A 39 -19.95 -2.85 -27.17
CA SER A 39 -19.00 -2.71 -28.27
C SER A 39 -17.56 -2.69 -27.75
N ILE A 40 -16.63 -3.21 -28.51
CA ILE A 40 -15.20 -3.33 -28.21
C ILE A 40 -14.56 -2.00 -27.77
N GLN A 41 -15.03 -0.89 -28.29
CA GLN A 41 -14.53 0.46 -27.96
C GLN A 41 -14.75 0.85 -26.50
N ASP A 42 -15.62 0.13 -25.77
CA ASP A 42 -16.03 0.49 -24.41
C ASP A 42 -15.39 -0.40 -23.33
N SER A 43 -14.63 -1.45 -23.71
CA SER A 43 -13.98 -2.34 -22.73
C SER A 43 -12.66 -1.77 -22.24
N GLN A 44 -12.51 -1.66 -20.92
CA GLN A 44 -11.32 -1.14 -20.26
C GLN A 44 -10.70 -2.22 -19.37
N LEU A 45 -9.35 -2.32 -19.38
CA LEU A 45 -8.58 -3.20 -18.54
C LEU A 45 -7.79 -2.39 -17.50
N TYR A 46 -7.77 -2.91 -16.27
CA TYR A 46 -7.04 -2.33 -15.15
C TYR A 46 -6.15 -3.39 -14.52
N PHE A 47 -4.87 -3.21 -14.61
CA PHE A 47 -3.82 -4.04 -14.03
C PHE A 47 -2.48 -3.29 -14.12
N SER A 48 -1.46 -3.79 -13.43
CA SER A 48 -0.10 -3.27 -13.60
C SER A 48 0.63 -4.03 -14.71
N ASP A 49 1.27 -3.34 -15.61
CA ASP A 49 2.12 -3.90 -16.67
C ASP A 49 3.54 -4.24 -16.20
N ARG A 50 3.91 -3.81 -14.99
CA ARG A 50 5.15 -4.18 -14.28
C ARG A 50 4.82 -4.79 -12.94
N VAL A 51 5.22 -6.02 -12.75
CA VAL A 51 4.95 -6.79 -11.54
C VAL A 51 6.23 -7.44 -11.01
N PHE A 52 6.27 -7.68 -9.71
CA PHE A 52 7.43 -8.19 -9.01
C PHE A 52 7.08 -9.41 -8.18
N ALA A 53 8.00 -10.34 -8.06
CA ALA A 53 7.87 -11.52 -7.22
C ALA A 53 9.20 -11.93 -6.62
N ALA A 54 9.17 -12.59 -5.47
CA ALA A 54 10.32 -13.30 -4.94
C ALA A 54 10.39 -14.74 -5.50
N PRO A 55 11.59 -15.30 -5.72
CA PRO A 55 11.73 -16.66 -6.23
C PRO A 55 11.01 -17.69 -5.36
N GLY A 56 10.19 -18.54 -5.98
CA GLY A 56 9.46 -19.62 -5.31
C GLY A 56 8.30 -19.19 -4.39
N ARG A 57 8.05 -17.89 -4.23
CA ARG A 57 6.91 -17.38 -3.48
C ARG A 57 5.66 -17.36 -4.34
N LEU A 58 4.51 -17.47 -3.69
CA LEU A 58 3.22 -17.32 -4.36
C LEU A 58 3.11 -15.93 -4.97
N PHE A 59 2.85 -15.90 -6.27
CA PHE A 59 2.57 -14.70 -7.04
C PHE A 59 1.11 -14.71 -7.46
N MET A 60 0.48 -13.54 -7.44
CA MET A 60 -0.87 -13.35 -7.93
C MET A 60 -0.99 -11.98 -8.60
N GLN A 61 -1.57 -11.96 -9.79
CA GLN A 61 -1.97 -10.74 -10.47
C GLN A 61 -3.42 -10.83 -10.88
N ARG A 62 -4.25 -9.93 -10.34
CA ARG A 62 -5.67 -9.84 -10.65
C ARG A 62 -5.91 -8.78 -11.72
N ILE A 63 -6.87 -9.05 -12.60
CA ILE A 63 -7.25 -8.18 -13.71
C ILE A 63 -8.70 -7.72 -13.51
N LYS A 64 -8.91 -6.40 -13.42
CA LYS A 64 -10.23 -5.80 -13.42
C LYS A 64 -10.59 -5.35 -14.83
N THR A 65 -11.82 -5.59 -15.25
CA THR A 65 -12.34 -5.08 -16.52
C THR A 65 -13.64 -4.31 -16.31
N ILE A 66 -13.92 -3.40 -17.23
CA ILE A 66 -15.20 -2.73 -17.35
C ILE A 66 -15.65 -2.93 -18.81
N PRO A 67 -16.78 -3.61 -19.09
CA PRO A 67 -17.62 -4.33 -18.12
C PRO A 67 -16.90 -5.52 -17.44
N ALA A 68 -17.41 -5.97 -16.30
CA ALA A 68 -16.75 -6.99 -15.48
C ALA A 68 -16.61 -8.36 -16.18
N ASP A 69 -17.48 -8.65 -17.13
CA ASP A 69 -17.52 -9.88 -17.93
C ASP A 69 -16.78 -9.78 -19.27
N ALA A 70 -16.10 -8.67 -19.56
CA ALA A 70 -15.31 -8.53 -20.78
C ALA A 70 -14.35 -9.74 -20.93
N PRO A 71 -14.38 -10.45 -22.09
CA PRO A 71 -13.58 -11.67 -22.24
C PRO A 71 -12.10 -11.36 -22.33
N ILE A 72 -11.32 -11.98 -21.44
CA ILE A 72 -9.87 -11.88 -21.37
C ILE A 72 -9.21 -13.24 -21.19
N GLU A 73 -7.95 -13.33 -21.58
CA GLU A 73 -7.07 -14.46 -21.31
C GLU A 73 -5.64 -14.00 -21.05
N ALA A 74 -4.81 -14.86 -20.47
CA ALA A 74 -3.37 -14.63 -20.37
C ALA A 74 -2.61 -15.67 -21.21
N THR A 75 -1.59 -15.22 -21.95
CA THR A 75 -0.75 -16.05 -22.80
C THR A 75 0.73 -15.84 -22.52
N ASP A 76 1.59 -16.77 -22.98
CA ASP A 76 3.04 -16.71 -22.83
C ASP A 76 3.50 -16.69 -21.36
N LEU A 77 2.72 -17.29 -20.46
CA LEU A 77 3.02 -17.31 -19.04
C LEU A 77 4.33 -18.06 -18.75
N PRO A 78 5.20 -17.53 -17.89
CA PRO A 78 6.40 -18.22 -17.44
C PRO A 78 6.05 -19.55 -16.75
N ALA A 79 6.95 -20.52 -16.82
CA ALA A 79 6.78 -21.79 -16.14
C ALA A 79 6.52 -21.59 -14.65
N GLY A 80 5.47 -22.25 -14.15
CA GLY A 80 5.01 -22.13 -12.77
C GLY A 80 3.87 -21.14 -12.56
N LEU A 81 3.48 -20.36 -13.57
CA LEU A 81 2.27 -19.52 -13.54
C LEU A 81 1.17 -20.11 -14.40
N THR A 82 -0.06 -19.91 -13.99
CA THR A 82 -1.28 -20.34 -14.67
C THR A 82 -2.32 -19.21 -14.72
N TRP A 83 -3.14 -19.22 -15.76
CA TRP A 83 -4.32 -18.36 -15.87
C TRP A 83 -5.54 -19.05 -15.26
N ASN A 84 -6.14 -18.41 -14.28
CA ASN A 84 -7.42 -18.82 -13.68
C ASN A 84 -8.53 -17.92 -14.26
N ALA A 85 -9.29 -18.46 -15.22
CA ALA A 85 -10.32 -17.71 -15.93
C ALA A 85 -11.51 -17.34 -15.01
N ASP A 86 -11.88 -18.23 -14.09
CA ASP A 86 -13.03 -18.02 -13.18
C ASP A 86 -12.74 -16.87 -12.20
N LEU A 87 -11.50 -16.77 -11.74
CA LEU A 87 -11.05 -15.74 -10.80
C LEU A 87 -10.37 -14.55 -11.49
N ARG A 88 -10.25 -14.58 -12.82
CA ARG A 88 -9.65 -13.53 -13.66
C ARG A 88 -8.28 -13.10 -13.14
N ARG A 89 -7.42 -14.09 -12.83
CA ARG A 89 -6.11 -13.86 -12.25
C ARG A 89 -5.04 -14.80 -12.78
N ILE A 90 -3.81 -14.33 -12.80
CA ILE A 90 -2.60 -15.12 -12.99
C ILE A 90 -2.10 -15.51 -11.62
N GLU A 91 -1.83 -16.80 -11.39
CA GLU A 91 -1.38 -17.30 -10.09
C GLU A 91 -0.35 -18.42 -10.23
N GLY A 92 0.48 -18.61 -9.20
CA GLY A 92 1.51 -19.64 -9.16
C GLY A 92 2.82 -19.12 -8.58
N SER A 93 3.95 -19.74 -8.91
CA SER A 93 5.26 -19.30 -8.46
C SER A 93 6.33 -19.51 -9.52
N VAL A 94 7.28 -18.58 -9.63
CA VAL A 94 8.45 -18.68 -10.50
C VAL A 94 9.68 -18.83 -9.61
N SER A 95 10.41 -19.95 -9.76
CA SER A 95 11.54 -20.26 -8.86
C SER A 95 12.87 -19.66 -9.31
N THR A 96 13.02 -19.31 -10.58
CA THR A 96 14.28 -18.79 -11.13
C THR A 96 14.25 -17.26 -11.16
N PRO A 97 15.22 -16.55 -10.58
CA PRO A 97 15.36 -15.12 -10.75
C PRO A 97 15.52 -14.73 -12.23
N GLY A 98 14.94 -13.60 -12.62
CA GLY A 98 15.00 -13.12 -13.98
C GLY A 98 13.87 -12.17 -14.35
N THR A 99 13.87 -11.71 -15.60
CA THR A 99 12.80 -10.88 -16.15
C THR A 99 12.03 -11.68 -17.20
N TYR A 100 10.75 -11.79 -17.02
CA TYR A 100 9.82 -12.55 -17.85
C TYR A 100 8.81 -11.62 -18.50
N ARG A 101 8.29 -12.00 -19.66
CA ARG A 101 7.23 -11.27 -20.36
C ARG A 101 6.09 -12.22 -20.69
N TYR A 102 4.86 -11.73 -20.56
CA TYR A 102 3.63 -12.40 -20.95
C TYR A 102 2.59 -11.37 -21.37
N ASN A 103 1.46 -11.83 -21.89
CA ASN A 103 0.41 -10.95 -22.37
C ASN A 103 -0.89 -11.20 -21.63
N ILE A 104 -1.62 -10.12 -21.31
CA ILE A 104 -3.04 -10.14 -21.01
C ILE A 104 -3.74 -9.70 -22.29
N ASN A 105 -4.63 -10.55 -22.83
CA ASN A 105 -5.30 -10.28 -24.08
C ASN A 105 -6.78 -9.95 -23.82
N LEU A 106 -7.26 -8.86 -24.39
CA LEU A 106 -8.67 -8.60 -24.53
C LEU A 106 -9.18 -9.33 -25.78
N ILE A 107 -10.21 -10.17 -25.63
CA ILE A 107 -10.79 -10.96 -26.73
C ILE A 107 -11.97 -10.20 -27.31
N LEU A 108 -11.91 -9.91 -28.59
CA LEU A 108 -12.91 -9.16 -29.32
C LEU A 108 -13.85 -10.13 -30.02
N THR A 109 -15.13 -10.20 -29.59
CA THR A 109 -16.08 -11.24 -30.01
C THR A 109 -17.15 -10.76 -31.01
N ASP A 110 -17.13 -9.50 -31.41
CA ASP A 110 -18.14 -8.90 -32.30
C ASP A 110 -17.83 -9.02 -33.80
N ARG A 111 -16.79 -9.79 -34.16
CA ARG A 111 -16.37 -10.01 -35.55
C ARG A 111 -16.46 -11.50 -35.93
N VAL A 112 -16.54 -11.74 -37.22
CA VAL A 112 -16.56 -13.10 -37.80
C VAL A 112 -15.33 -13.90 -37.38
N ASP A 113 -14.20 -13.21 -37.12
CA ASP A 113 -12.98 -13.75 -36.54
C ASP A 113 -12.69 -13.06 -35.21
N SER A 114 -12.58 -13.80 -34.13
CA SER A 114 -12.20 -13.26 -32.83
C SER A 114 -10.78 -12.65 -32.89
N ALA A 115 -10.69 -11.33 -32.68
CA ALA A 115 -9.39 -10.66 -32.61
C ALA A 115 -8.90 -10.60 -31.15
N ARG A 116 -7.58 -10.68 -30.95
CA ARG A 116 -6.92 -10.53 -29.64
C ARG A 116 -6.12 -9.24 -29.64
N VAL A 117 -6.34 -8.42 -28.61
CA VAL A 117 -5.53 -7.23 -28.38
C VAL A 117 -4.60 -7.51 -27.21
N PRO A 118 -3.29 -7.69 -27.46
CA PRO A 118 -2.31 -8.01 -26.42
C PRO A 118 -1.91 -6.77 -25.64
N TYR A 119 -1.84 -6.92 -24.32
CA TYR A 119 -1.26 -5.96 -23.37
C TYR A 119 -0.07 -6.62 -22.68
N PRO A 120 1.16 -6.21 -23.00
CA PRO A 120 2.36 -6.85 -22.48
C PRO A 120 2.57 -6.54 -21.00
N VAL A 121 2.99 -7.55 -20.25
CA VAL A 121 3.37 -7.45 -18.83
C VAL A 121 4.81 -7.90 -18.65
N THR A 122 5.56 -7.17 -17.83
CA THR A 122 6.92 -7.53 -17.42
C THR A 122 6.89 -7.97 -15.95
N LEU A 123 7.27 -9.22 -15.69
CA LEU A 123 7.47 -9.78 -14.35
C LEU A 123 8.96 -9.82 -14.04
N THR A 124 9.40 -9.16 -12.97
CA THR A 124 10.75 -9.28 -12.42
C THR A 124 10.72 -10.17 -11.18
N VAL A 125 11.46 -11.28 -11.25
CA VAL A 125 11.64 -12.22 -10.13
C VAL A 125 13.05 -12.01 -9.57
N ASP A 126 13.15 -11.61 -8.29
CA ASP A 126 14.42 -11.25 -7.67
C ASP A 126 14.38 -11.50 -6.16
N GLU A 127 15.50 -11.94 -5.58
CA GLU A 127 15.63 -12.23 -4.14
C GLU A 127 15.42 -11.01 -3.24
N ARG A 128 15.70 -9.80 -3.75
CA ARG A 128 15.44 -8.56 -3.00
C ARG A 128 13.98 -8.39 -2.59
N TYR A 129 13.04 -9.03 -3.30
CA TYR A 129 11.61 -8.98 -2.98
C TYR A 129 11.15 -9.99 -1.92
N LEU A 130 12.04 -10.88 -1.42
CA LEU A 130 11.71 -11.83 -0.36
C LEU A 130 11.18 -11.14 0.92
N ASN A 131 11.74 -9.99 1.23
CA ASN A 131 11.40 -9.20 2.40
C ASN A 131 10.67 -7.89 2.06
N SER A 132 10.22 -7.71 0.81
CA SER A 132 9.42 -6.54 0.44
C SER A 132 8.08 -6.57 1.17
N ARG A 133 7.82 -5.51 1.93
CA ARG A 133 6.58 -5.28 2.70
C ARG A 133 6.24 -3.80 2.64
N PRO A 134 4.97 -3.41 2.83
CA PRO A 134 4.63 -2.01 3.02
C PRO A 134 5.37 -1.46 4.24
N VAL A 135 5.81 -0.21 4.14
CA VAL A 135 6.56 0.44 5.23
C VAL A 135 5.70 0.58 6.47
N MET A 136 6.26 0.23 7.62
CA MET A 136 5.72 0.56 8.93
C MET A 136 6.68 1.50 9.64
N GLY A 137 6.18 2.67 10.09
CA GLY A 137 7.05 3.66 10.72
C GLY A 137 6.29 4.82 11.35
N TRP A 138 7.05 5.82 11.73
CA TRP A 138 6.57 7.12 12.19
C TRP A 138 7.06 8.21 11.25
N ILE A 139 6.21 9.23 11.00
CA ILE A 139 6.54 10.37 10.15
C ILE A 139 6.20 11.69 10.86
N SER A 140 7.03 12.70 10.70
CA SER A 140 7.03 13.87 11.58
C SER A 140 5.95 14.92 11.27
N TRP A 141 5.32 14.93 10.05
CA TRP A 141 4.61 16.12 9.59
C TRP A 141 3.46 16.57 10.49
N ASN A 142 2.45 15.74 10.72
CA ASN A 142 1.19 16.17 11.34
C ASN A 142 1.33 16.77 12.76
N VAL A 143 2.38 16.46 13.49
CA VAL A 143 2.54 16.89 14.89
C VAL A 143 3.81 17.71 15.15
N VAL A 144 4.77 17.66 14.23
CA VAL A 144 6.09 18.32 14.40
C VAL A 144 6.27 19.44 13.41
N GLU A 145 5.92 19.24 12.12
CA GLU A 145 6.16 20.20 11.03
C GLU A 145 7.59 20.77 11.08
N GLY A 146 7.71 22.09 11.02
CA GLY A 146 8.98 22.79 11.07
C GLY A 146 9.77 22.73 12.40
N ASP A 147 9.20 22.14 13.46
CA ASP A 147 9.91 21.97 14.75
C ASP A 147 10.80 20.71 14.77
N ILE A 148 10.94 20.01 13.62
CA ILE A 148 11.84 18.86 13.50
C ILE A 148 13.27 19.22 13.89
N SER A 149 13.92 18.36 14.66
CA SER A 149 15.29 18.56 15.16
C SER A 149 15.93 17.25 15.59
N ASP A 150 17.26 17.23 15.75
CA ASP A 150 18.02 16.10 16.31
C ASP A 150 17.42 15.60 17.64
N ARG A 151 17.00 16.53 18.51
CA ARG A 151 16.34 16.19 19.78
C ARG A 151 15.02 15.45 19.57
N VAL A 152 14.17 15.89 18.64
CA VAL A 152 12.89 15.24 18.34
C VAL A 152 13.13 13.84 17.77
N ILE A 153 14.08 13.69 16.86
CA ILE A 153 14.43 12.41 16.25
C ILE A 153 14.88 11.41 17.33
N ARG A 154 15.83 11.81 18.19
CA ARG A 154 16.36 10.92 19.24
C ARG A 154 15.27 10.50 20.23
N SER A 155 14.47 11.46 20.71
CA SER A 155 13.38 11.14 21.64
C SER A 155 12.32 10.26 20.99
N THR A 156 11.99 10.47 19.72
CA THR A 156 11.05 9.62 18.98
C THR A 156 11.58 8.19 18.80
N ALA A 157 12.86 8.05 18.43
CA ALA A 157 13.49 6.73 18.29
C ALA A 157 13.51 5.95 19.62
N ASP A 158 13.80 6.61 20.72
CA ASP A 158 13.72 6.01 22.06
C ASP A 158 12.29 5.55 22.39
N ARG A 159 11.31 6.43 22.14
CA ARG A 159 9.90 6.13 22.40
C ARG A 159 9.33 5.00 21.54
N MET A 160 9.77 4.88 20.28
CA MET A 160 9.38 3.74 19.43
C MET A 160 9.78 2.39 20.06
N ASN A 161 10.97 2.31 20.65
CA ASN A 161 11.42 1.11 21.37
C ASN A 161 10.69 0.93 22.71
N GLU A 162 10.60 1.98 23.53
CA GLU A 162 9.94 1.92 24.85
C GLU A 162 8.46 1.52 24.76
N LEU A 163 7.75 1.97 23.72
CA LEU A 163 6.36 1.62 23.49
C LEU A 163 6.17 0.23 22.86
N GLY A 164 7.27 -0.46 22.46
CA GLY A 164 7.24 -1.75 21.77
C GLY A 164 6.79 -1.63 20.30
N LEU A 165 6.84 -0.43 19.70
CA LEU A 165 6.41 -0.23 18.31
C LEU A 165 7.36 -0.94 17.34
N LYS A 166 8.67 -0.92 17.61
CA LYS A 166 9.64 -1.66 16.80
C LYS A 166 9.33 -3.16 16.78
N ASP A 167 9.01 -3.75 17.94
CA ASP A 167 8.66 -5.16 18.04
C ASP A 167 7.32 -5.49 17.33
N ALA A 168 6.43 -4.50 17.22
CA ALA A 168 5.19 -4.61 16.45
C ALA A 168 5.42 -4.44 14.93
N GLY A 169 6.64 -4.09 14.45
CA GLY A 169 6.98 -3.96 13.05
C GLY A 169 7.26 -2.54 12.56
N TYR A 170 7.12 -1.51 13.38
CA TYR A 170 7.39 -0.12 13.01
C TYR A 170 8.90 0.16 13.03
N HIS A 171 9.54 -0.02 11.87
CA HIS A 171 10.99 0.06 11.77
C HIS A 171 11.51 1.40 11.23
N TYR A 172 10.66 2.23 10.63
CA TYR A 172 11.09 3.49 10.01
C TYR A 172 10.76 4.70 10.88
N LEU A 173 11.74 5.60 11.03
CA LEU A 173 11.56 6.96 11.51
C LEU A 173 11.82 7.90 10.34
N ILE A 174 10.78 8.60 9.87
CA ILE A 174 10.82 9.43 8.67
C ILE A 174 10.68 10.89 9.08
N ILE A 175 11.66 11.72 8.73
CA ILE A 175 11.50 13.17 8.85
C ILE A 175 10.89 13.72 7.56
N ASP A 176 9.95 14.62 7.74
CA ASP A 176 9.26 15.33 6.66
C ASP A 176 9.94 16.67 6.36
N ASP A 177 9.27 17.61 5.69
CA ASP A 177 9.80 18.89 5.24
C ASP A 177 10.42 19.74 6.36
N LEU A 178 11.15 20.78 5.99
CA LEU A 178 11.75 21.81 6.86
C LEU A 178 12.92 21.33 7.75
N TRP A 179 13.61 20.24 7.40
CA TRP A 179 14.90 19.91 8.02
C TRP A 179 16.06 20.73 7.45
N HIS A 180 15.84 21.40 6.33
CA HIS A 180 16.80 22.08 5.48
C HIS A 180 17.34 23.37 6.13
N ALA A 181 18.60 23.70 5.85
CA ALA A 181 19.12 25.04 6.00
C ALA A 181 18.49 26.02 5.00
N PRO A 182 18.64 27.35 5.16
CA PRO A 182 18.11 28.31 4.19
C PRO A 182 18.66 28.17 2.77
N SER A 183 19.83 27.54 2.59
CA SER A 183 20.47 27.29 1.30
C SER A 183 21.33 26.03 1.33
N ARG A 184 21.59 25.46 0.16
CA ARG A 184 22.56 24.39 -0.05
C ARG A 184 23.97 24.83 0.31
N ASN A 185 24.90 23.90 0.47
CA ASN A 185 26.33 24.16 0.55
C ASN A 185 26.86 24.77 -0.77
N ALA A 186 28.05 25.38 -0.73
CA ALA A 186 28.64 26.01 -1.91
C ALA A 186 28.95 25.04 -3.07
N ASP A 187 29.10 23.76 -2.77
CA ASP A 187 29.29 22.67 -3.74
C ASP A 187 27.98 22.09 -4.27
N GLY A 188 26.83 22.66 -3.87
CA GLY A 188 25.49 22.21 -4.26
C GLY A 188 24.92 21.07 -3.42
N THR A 189 25.67 20.49 -2.49
CA THR A 189 25.15 19.42 -1.62
C THR A 189 24.05 19.93 -0.70
N PRO A 190 23.03 19.09 -0.37
CA PRO A 190 21.97 19.46 0.55
C PRO A 190 22.56 19.68 1.95
N ARG A 191 21.98 20.61 2.67
CA ARG A 191 22.45 21.03 3.98
C ARG A 191 21.30 21.02 4.98
N GLU A 192 21.51 20.38 6.10
CA GLU A 192 20.63 20.46 7.26
C GLU A 192 20.74 21.81 7.98
N ASP A 193 19.66 22.25 8.63
CA ASP A 193 19.68 23.45 9.47
C ASP A 193 20.58 23.19 10.70
N PRO A 194 21.71 23.94 10.85
CA PRO A 194 22.65 23.70 11.95
C PRO A 194 22.06 24.02 13.33
N ASN A 195 20.98 24.82 13.41
CA ASN A 195 20.28 25.07 14.67
C ASN A 195 19.42 23.88 15.09
N LYS A 196 18.88 23.17 14.12
CA LYS A 196 18.07 21.95 14.33
C LYS A 196 18.95 20.70 14.49
N PHE A 197 20.06 20.65 13.77
CA PHE A 197 21.00 19.53 13.71
C PHE A 197 22.43 19.95 14.01
N PRO A 198 22.73 20.35 15.27
CA PRO A 198 24.05 20.91 15.62
C PRO A 198 25.21 19.91 15.47
N ASN A 199 24.92 18.61 15.45
CA ASN A 199 25.89 17.52 15.26
C ASN A 199 25.85 16.93 13.85
N GLY A 200 25.12 17.56 12.92
CA GLY A 200 24.90 17.10 11.55
C GLY A 200 23.83 16.02 11.41
N MET A 201 23.28 15.89 10.20
CA MET A 201 22.25 14.90 9.87
C MET A 201 22.74 13.47 10.10
N LYS A 202 23.99 13.17 9.70
CA LYS A 202 24.56 11.82 9.88
C LYS A 202 24.52 11.36 11.35
N SER A 203 24.77 12.24 12.30
CA SER A 203 24.71 11.90 13.73
C SER A 203 23.30 11.50 14.18
N ALA A 204 22.28 12.16 13.65
CA ALA A 204 20.88 11.79 13.91
C ALA A 204 20.53 10.43 13.30
N VAL A 205 20.95 10.18 12.04
CA VAL A 205 20.77 8.90 11.35
C VAL A 205 21.47 7.76 12.10
N ASP A 206 22.73 7.93 12.47
CA ASP A 206 23.51 6.93 13.22
C ASP A 206 22.84 6.59 14.57
N TYR A 207 22.24 7.58 15.22
CA TYR A 207 21.48 7.35 16.45
C TYR A 207 20.24 6.48 16.21
N VAL A 208 19.46 6.78 15.17
CA VAL A 208 18.28 5.99 14.80
C VAL A 208 18.69 4.53 14.50
N HIS A 209 19.77 4.35 13.73
CA HIS A 209 20.32 3.03 13.43
C HIS A 209 20.79 2.31 14.71
N SER A 210 21.38 3.02 15.68
CA SER A 210 21.79 2.42 16.97
C SER A 210 20.62 1.85 17.78
N LYS A 211 19.40 2.32 17.52
CA LYS A 211 18.16 1.81 18.10
C LYS A 211 17.56 0.63 17.30
N GLY A 212 18.22 0.20 16.22
CA GLY A 212 17.77 -0.84 15.31
C GLY A 212 16.58 -0.42 14.45
N LEU A 213 16.45 0.89 14.21
CA LEU A 213 15.46 1.51 13.34
C LEU A 213 16.13 1.95 12.03
N LYS A 214 15.31 2.24 11.01
CA LYS A 214 15.71 2.79 9.72
C LYS A 214 15.33 4.27 9.65
N PHE A 215 16.08 5.06 8.89
CA PHE A 215 15.87 6.49 8.77
C PHE A 215 15.36 6.88 7.40
N GLY A 216 14.24 7.62 7.37
CA GLY A 216 13.70 8.24 6.16
C GLY A 216 13.88 9.76 6.16
N ILE A 217 14.06 10.33 4.96
CA ILE A 217 14.18 11.77 4.73
C ILE A 217 13.20 12.25 3.67
N TYR A 218 12.97 13.54 3.60
CA TYR A 218 12.05 14.20 2.67
C TYR A 218 12.80 15.12 1.71
N SER A 219 12.34 15.18 0.46
CA SER A 219 12.67 16.21 -0.51
C SER A 219 11.52 16.39 -1.52
N ASP A 220 11.72 17.19 -2.56
CA ASP A 220 10.71 17.51 -3.57
C ASP A 220 11.31 17.50 -4.99
N ALA A 221 10.51 17.12 -5.97
CA ALA A 221 10.86 17.09 -7.40
C ALA A 221 10.84 18.45 -8.09
N ALA A 222 10.82 19.52 -7.32
CA ALA A 222 10.88 20.92 -7.77
C ALA A 222 12.07 21.67 -7.17
N ASP A 223 12.21 22.95 -7.52
CA ASP A 223 13.21 23.84 -6.91
C ASP A 223 12.94 24.09 -5.44
N LYS A 224 11.67 23.98 -5.03
CA LYS A 224 11.21 24.22 -3.65
C LYS A 224 10.31 23.11 -3.18
N THR A 225 10.43 22.77 -1.90
CA THR A 225 9.51 21.89 -1.17
C THR A 225 8.16 22.56 -0.95
N CYS A 226 7.17 21.80 -0.50
CA CYS A 226 5.83 22.30 -0.17
C CYS A 226 5.86 23.47 0.82
N ALA A 227 6.74 23.42 1.82
CA ALA A 227 6.92 24.49 2.80
C ALA A 227 7.96 25.56 2.40
N GLY A 228 8.52 25.50 1.18
CA GLY A 228 9.36 26.52 0.58
C GLY A 228 10.87 26.38 0.84
N ALA A 229 11.33 25.26 1.43
CA ALA A 229 12.75 24.94 1.48
C ALA A 229 13.29 24.60 0.07
N PHE A 230 14.59 24.35 -0.10
CA PHE A 230 15.11 23.90 -1.38
C PHE A 230 14.71 22.45 -1.67
N GLY A 231 14.25 22.18 -2.90
CA GLY A 231 14.00 20.84 -3.41
C GLY A 231 15.19 20.27 -4.16
N SER A 232 15.02 19.09 -4.78
CA SER A 232 16.12 18.36 -5.44
C SER A 232 16.18 18.54 -6.96
N TYR A 233 15.26 19.28 -7.57
CA TYR A 233 15.24 19.45 -9.02
C TYR A 233 16.58 20.02 -9.56
N GLY A 234 17.22 19.28 -10.47
CA GLY A 234 18.55 19.59 -11.00
C GLY A 234 19.72 19.19 -10.08
N PHE A 235 19.45 18.65 -8.89
CA PHE A 235 20.42 18.19 -7.91
C PHE A 235 20.25 16.71 -7.52
N GLU A 236 19.41 15.96 -8.22
CA GLU A 236 18.97 14.61 -7.83
C GLU A 236 20.16 13.69 -7.53
N LYS A 237 21.17 13.68 -8.40
CA LYS A 237 22.38 12.86 -8.21
C LYS A 237 23.20 13.31 -6.99
N THR A 238 23.33 14.61 -6.79
CA THR A 238 24.06 15.19 -5.65
C THR A 238 23.38 14.84 -4.35
N ASP A 239 22.05 14.98 -4.32
CA ASP A 239 21.22 14.71 -3.15
C ASP A 239 21.19 13.21 -2.83
N ALA A 240 20.98 12.35 -3.81
CA ALA A 240 21.00 10.90 -3.64
C ALA A 240 22.33 10.40 -3.05
N ASN A 241 23.47 10.92 -3.56
CA ASN A 241 24.79 10.59 -3.03
C ASN A 241 24.95 11.08 -1.57
N GLN A 242 24.47 12.27 -1.26
CA GLN A 242 24.54 12.79 0.10
C GLN A 242 23.65 12.02 1.07
N TYR A 243 22.44 11.61 0.64
CA TYR A 243 21.56 10.77 1.43
C TYR A 243 22.20 9.40 1.69
N ALA A 244 22.86 8.82 0.70
CA ALA A 244 23.62 7.58 0.87
C ALA A 244 24.77 7.74 1.87
N LEU A 245 25.53 8.86 1.82
CA LEU A 245 26.60 9.17 2.77
C LEU A 245 26.08 9.39 4.20
N TRP A 246 24.90 9.97 4.36
CA TRP A 246 24.26 10.10 5.67
C TRP A 246 23.73 8.76 6.19
N GLY A 247 23.52 7.78 5.32
CA GLY A 247 22.98 6.47 5.70
C GLY A 247 21.45 6.42 5.65
N VAL A 248 20.81 7.26 4.84
CA VAL A 248 19.35 7.27 4.67
C VAL A 248 18.86 5.95 4.07
N ASP A 249 17.73 5.42 4.56
CA ASP A 249 17.12 4.15 4.13
C ASP A 249 15.85 4.36 3.29
N LEU A 250 15.27 5.57 3.31
CA LEU A 250 14.05 5.91 2.58
C LEU A 250 14.03 7.39 2.20
N LEU A 251 13.63 7.70 0.98
CA LEU A 251 13.34 9.06 0.52
C LEU A 251 11.85 9.19 0.23
N LYS A 252 11.14 10.06 0.98
CA LYS A 252 9.83 10.60 0.60
C LYS A 252 10.07 11.79 -0.33
N TYR A 253 9.53 11.71 -1.54
CA TYR A 253 9.79 12.68 -2.62
C TYR A 253 8.48 13.28 -3.11
N ASP A 254 8.28 14.56 -2.80
CA ASP A 254 7.05 15.31 -3.06
C ASP A 254 7.03 15.94 -4.46
N TYR A 255 5.95 16.62 -4.81
CA TYR A 255 5.74 17.22 -6.13
C TYR A 255 5.14 18.63 -6.08
N CYS A 256 5.40 19.38 -5.02
CA CYS A 256 4.94 20.76 -4.86
C CYS A 256 5.67 21.68 -5.85
N HIS A 257 5.01 22.73 -6.31
CA HIS A 257 5.59 23.74 -7.21
C HIS A 257 6.15 23.20 -8.54
N ALA A 258 5.86 21.94 -8.89
CA ALA A 258 6.27 21.29 -10.12
C ALA A 258 5.16 21.37 -11.18
N PRO A 259 5.47 21.17 -12.48
CA PRO A 259 4.47 21.20 -13.56
C PRO A 259 3.37 20.16 -13.38
N GLU A 260 2.14 20.48 -13.80
CA GLU A 260 1.00 19.57 -13.68
C GLU A 260 1.03 18.39 -14.68
N ASP A 261 1.93 18.42 -15.65
CA ASP A 261 2.05 17.39 -16.68
C ASP A 261 2.50 16.04 -16.10
N ARG A 262 1.78 14.98 -16.47
CA ARG A 262 2.05 13.61 -15.99
C ARG A 262 3.38 13.05 -16.50
N THR A 263 3.74 13.35 -17.75
CA THR A 263 4.98 12.85 -18.36
C THR A 263 6.18 13.50 -17.68
N GLU A 264 6.09 14.79 -17.42
CA GLU A 264 7.12 15.53 -16.66
C GLU A 264 7.24 14.98 -15.22
N ALA A 265 6.12 14.71 -14.56
CA ALA A 265 6.15 14.08 -13.23
C ALA A 265 6.88 12.73 -13.25
N ALA A 266 6.49 11.83 -14.14
CA ALA A 266 7.12 10.53 -14.28
C ALA A 266 8.63 10.65 -14.61
N LEU A 267 9.03 11.64 -15.43
CA LEU A 267 10.43 11.91 -15.75
C LEU A 267 11.22 12.37 -14.52
N ARG A 268 10.72 13.33 -13.75
CA ARG A 268 11.39 13.85 -12.54
C ARG A 268 11.56 12.77 -11.47
N TYR A 269 10.51 11.98 -11.23
CA TYR A 269 10.60 10.84 -10.32
C TYR A 269 11.59 9.79 -10.82
N ARG A 270 11.62 9.49 -12.13
CA ARG A 270 12.60 8.56 -12.71
C ARG A 270 14.02 9.07 -12.53
N THR A 271 14.29 10.36 -12.77
CA THR A 271 15.60 10.97 -12.58
C THR A 271 16.12 10.78 -11.16
N MET A 272 15.26 11.01 -10.15
CA MET A 272 15.62 10.75 -8.75
C MET A 272 15.79 9.24 -8.48
N GLY A 273 14.91 8.39 -8.99
CA GLY A 273 15.00 6.93 -8.82
C GLY A 273 16.32 6.36 -9.37
N GLU A 274 16.74 6.79 -10.57
CA GLU A 274 18.03 6.44 -11.16
C GLU A 274 19.22 6.97 -10.34
N ALA A 275 19.09 8.18 -9.79
CA ALA A 275 20.10 8.76 -8.90
C ALA A 275 20.23 7.95 -7.60
N LEU A 276 19.14 7.57 -6.97
CA LEU A 276 19.13 6.72 -5.78
C LEU A 276 19.77 5.35 -6.06
N GLN A 277 19.40 4.72 -7.16
CA GLN A 277 19.98 3.44 -7.57
C GLN A 277 21.49 3.54 -7.80
N SER A 278 21.96 4.66 -8.36
CA SER A 278 23.37 4.91 -8.63
C SER A 278 24.20 5.29 -7.40
N SER A 279 23.56 5.62 -6.28
CA SER A 279 24.23 6.07 -5.06
C SER A 279 25.01 4.95 -4.33
N GLY A 280 24.76 3.68 -4.70
CA GLY A 280 25.39 2.52 -4.08
C GLY A 280 24.78 2.10 -2.74
N ARG A 281 23.70 2.76 -2.28
CA ARG A 281 22.92 2.39 -1.10
C ARG A 281 21.50 2.01 -1.49
N ASP A 282 20.95 0.98 -0.86
CA ASP A 282 19.54 0.61 -0.99
C ASP A 282 18.67 1.62 -0.22
N ILE A 283 18.14 2.61 -0.94
CA ILE A 283 17.26 3.65 -0.43
C ILE A 283 15.87 3.42 -1.01
N GLN A 284 14.90 3.09 -0.16
CA GLN A 284 13.52 2.89 -0.57
C GLN A 284 12.92 4.20 -1.09
N PHE A 285 12.30 4.16 -2.27
CA PHE A 285 11.79 5.35 -2.92
C PHE A 285 10.26 5.45 -2.78
N TYR A 286 9.81 6.50 -2.10
CA TYR A 286 8.42 6.79 -1.78
C TYR A 286 7.96 8.03 -2.55
N LEU A 287 7.06 7.83 -3.53
CA LEU A 287 6.52 8.88 -4.39
C LEU A 287 5.33 9.57 -3.70
N CYS A 288 5.39 10.90 -3.59
CA CYS A 288 4.36 11.69 -2.94
C CYS A 288 3.77 12.74 -3.91
N GLU A 289 2.90 12.28 -4.85
CA GLU A 289 2.23 13.18 -5.82
C GLU A 289 0.71 13.17 -5.67
N TRP A 290 0.22 12.71 -4.51
CA TRP A 290 -1.17 12.75 -4.03
C TRP A 290 -2.20 12.01 -4.90
N GLY A 291 -1.79 11.14 -5.83
CA GLY A 291 -2.66 10.40 -6.73
C GLY A 291 -3.19 11.21 -7.91
N VAL A 292 -2.82 12.47 -8.03
CA VAL A 292 -3.33 13.39 -9.07
C VAL A 292 -2.99 12.92 -10.47
N ARG A 293 -1.78 12.37 -10.65
CA ARG A 293 -1.26 11.92 -11.95
C ARG A 293 -1.20 10.41 -12.07
N LYS A 294 -1.97 9.70 -11.21
CA LYS A 294 -2.11 8.23 -11.19
C LYS A 294 -0.75 7.52 -11.09
N PRO A 295 -0.01 7.72 -10.00
CA PRO A 295 1.34 7.15 -9.83
C PRO A 295 1.34 5.62 -9.82
N TRP A 296 0.24 4.96 -9.53
CA TRP A 296 0.08 3.52 -9.64
C TRP A 296 0.27 2.96 -11.06
N GLU A 297 0.13 3.80 -12.10
CA GLU A 297 0.32 3.39 -13.49
C GLU A 297 1.79 3.51 -13.97
N TRP A 298 2.63 4.34 -13.32
CA TRP A 298 4.00 4.62 -13.78
C TRP A 298 5.07 4.59 -12.66
N GLY A 299 4.68 4.64 -11.40
CA GLY A 299 5.61 4.77 -10.27
C GLY A 299 6.66 3.66 -10.18
N SER A 300 6.30 2.43 -10.55
CA SER A 300 7.26 1.31 -10.62
C SER A 300 8.39 1.55 -11.63
N GLU A 301 8.12 2.22 -12.76
CA GLU A 301 9.12 2.57 -13.77
C GLU A 301 10.09 3.63 -13.27
N SER A 302 9.65 4.45 -12.34
CA SER A 302 10.46 5.47 -11.70
C SER A 302 11.31 4.93 -10.55
N GLY A 303 11.28 3.62 -10.29
CA GLY A 303 11.98 2.98 -9.18
C GLY A 303 11.23 3.07 -7.85
N GLY A 304 10.01 3.59 -7.83
CA GLY A 304 9.17 3.67 -6.63
C GLY A 304 8.69 2.30 -6.18
N SER A 305 8.67 2.09 -4.87
CA SER A 305 8.12 0.90 -4.21
C SER A 305 6.75 1.17 -3.58
N MET A 306 6.42 2.43 -3.35
CA MET A 306 5.15 2.90 -2.83
C MET A 306 4.87 4.33 -3.30
N TRP A 307 3.61 4.70 -3.35
CA TRP A 307 3.16 6.00 -3.85
C TRP A 307 1.86 6.45 -3.23
N ARG A 308 1.78 7.75 -2.91
CA ARG A 308 0.56 8.39 -2.44
C ARG A 308 -0.54 8.32 -3.50
N CYS A 309 -1.66 7.76 -3.12
CA CYS A 309 -2.87 7.65 -3.95
C CYS A 309 -3.94 8.67 -3.58
N THR A 310 -3.74 9.41 -2.51
CA THR A 310 -4.72 10.33 -1.94
C THR A 310 -4.07 11.67 -1.60
N TYR A 311 -4.90 12.71 -1.47
CA TYR A 311 -4.50 13.95 -0.82
C TYR A 311 -4.17 13.72 0.66
N ASP A 312 -3.67 14.75 1.33
CA ASP A 312 -3.27 14.67 2.73
C ASP A 312 -4.45 14.31 3.63
N THR A 313 -4.27 13.22 4.39
CA THR A 313 -5.26 12.75 5.34
C THR A 313 -5.25 13.60 6.60
N ARG A 314 -6.45 13.96 7.06
CA ARG A 314 -6.69 14.74 8.27
C ARG A 314 -7.40 13.90 9.32
N ASP A 315 -7.28 14.33 10.58
CA ASP A 315 -7.88 13.66 11.73
C ASP A 315 -9.40 13.88 11.79
N CYS A 316 -10.09 13.32 10.78
CA CYS A 316 -11.54 13.43 10.65
C CYS A 316 -12.11 12.28 9.80
N TRP A 317 -13.39 11.97 10.04
CA TRP A 317 -14.12 11.00 9.20
C TRP A 317 -14.36 11.53 7.79
N LYS A 318 -14.84 12.75 7.68
CA LYS A 318 -15.12 13.41 6.39
C LYS A 318 -14.34 14.72 6.31
N GLY A 319 -13.43 14.78 5.33
CA GLY A 319 -12.60 15.96 5.09
C GLY A 319 -13.35 17.14 4.47
N LYS A 320 -12.64 18.22 4.33
CA LYS A 320 -13.05 19.47 3.64
C LYS A 320 -11.90 19.93 2.72
N PRO A 321 -12.09 20.98 1.92
CA PRO A 321 -11.03 21.47 1.04
C PRO A 321 -9.69 21.67 1.77
N GLY A 322 -8.60 21.16 1.18
CA GLY A 322 -7.26 21.19 1.76
C GLY A 322 -6.86 19.94 2.56
N GLY A 323 -7.76 18.96 2.71
CA GLY A 323 -7.44 17.69 3.35
C GLY A 323 -8.62 16.73 3.32
N ILE A 324 -8.35 15.44 3.27
CA ILE A 324 -9.37 14.39 3.20
C ILE A 324 -9.51 13.65 4.52
N GLY A 325 -10.70 13.06 4.74
CA GLY A 325 -10.95 12.13 5.84
C GLY A 325 -10.98 10.68 5.36
N VAL A 326 -11.17 9.76 6.29
CA VAL A 326 -11.22 8.32 6.02
C VAL A 326 -12.27 7.95 4.96
N LEU A 327 -13.43 8.61 4.98
CA LEU A 327 -14.48 8.38 3.99
C LEU A 327 -14.03 8.66 2.55
N GLN A 328 -13.30 9.76 2.32
CA GLN A 328 -12.77 10.05 0.99
C GLN A 328 -11.63 9.10 0.62
N SER A 329 -10.80 8.68 1.58
CA SER A 329 -9.77 7.66 1.33
C SER A 329 -10.40 6.35 0.84
N ILE A 330 -11.55 5.92 1.40
CA ILE A 330 -12.29 4.74 0.91
C ILE A 330 -12.63 4.90 -0.57
N GLU A 331 -13.21 6.04 -0.97
CA GLU A 331 -13.61 6.28 -2.35
C GLU A 331 -12.44 6.31 -3.33
N LEU A 332 -11.30 6.87 -2.92
CA LEU A 332 -10.11 6.96 -3.76
C LEU A 332 -9.37 5.63 -3.89
N MET A 333 -9.32 4.84 -2.81
CA MET A 333 -8.52 3.61 -2.75
C MET A 333 -9.25 2.37 -3.28
N LYS A 334 -10.59 2.30 -3.17
CA LYS A 334 -11.37 1.07 -3.41
C LYS A 334 -11.13 0.41 -4.76
N ASP A 335 -10.83 1.19 -5.80
CA ASP A 335 -10.67 0.71 -7.17
C ASP A 335 -9.20 0.50 -7.59
N LEU A 336 -8.23 0.76 -6.70
CA LEU A 336 -6.80 0.68 -7.01
C LEU A 336 -6.18 -0.71 -6.77
N TRP A 337 -6.94 -1.68 -6.29
CA TRP A 337 -6.46 -3.03 -5.99
C TRP A 337 -5.75 -3.76 -7.16
N PRO A 338 -6.06 -3.51 -8.47
CA PRO A 338 -5.36 -4.18 -9.56
C PRO A 338 -3.90 -3.74 -9.71
N TYR A 339 -3.55 -2.60 -9.11
CA TYR A 339 -2.21 -2.01 -9.19
C TYR A 339 -1.33 -2.33 -7.98
N GLY A 340 -1.94 -2.80 -6.87
CA GLY A 340 -1.22 -3.23 -5.67
C GLY A 340 -0.50 -4.57 -5.85
N GLY A 341 0.56 -4.82 -5.06
CA GLY A 341 1.33 -6.05 -5.08
C GLY A 341 2.71 -5.89 -4.47
N VAL A 342 3.52 -6.92 -4.53
CA VAL A 342 4.92 -6.89 -4.04
C VAL A 342 5.66 -5.69 -4.63
N ASN A 343 6.28 -4.89 -3.77
CA ASN A 343 7.02 -3.67 -4.14
C ASN A 343 6.20 -2.64 -4.94
N ARG A 344 4.88 -2.64 -4.76
CA ARG A 344 3.91 -1.74 -5.40
C ARG A 344 2.78 -1.43 -4.43
N TYR A 345 3.08 -0.61 -3.42
CA TYR A 345 2.16 -0.32 -2.33
C TYR A 345 1.44 0.99 -2.58
N ASN A 346 0.11 0.90 -2.77
CA ASN A 346 -0.77 2.06 -2.85
C ASN A 346 -0.91 2.66 -1.45
N ASP A 347 -0.49 3.91 -1.28
CA ASP A 347 -0.47 4.58 0.01
C ASP A 347 -1.67 5.52 0.16
N ALA A 348 -2.45 5.27 1.20
CA ALA A 348 -3.61 6.07 1.59
C ALA A 348 -3.25 7.24 2.54
N ASP A 349 -1.93 7.51 2.70
CA ASP A 349 -1.33 8.54 3.55
C ASP A 349 -1.20 8.18 5.03
N MET A 350 -0.61 9.10 5.78
CA MET A 350 -0.33 9.00 7.21
C MET A 350 -1.58 8.68 8.03
N MET A 351 -1.41 7.80 9.01
CA MET A 351 -2.49 7.48 9.95
C MET A 351 -2.62 8.56 11.02
N CYS A 352 -3.86 8.90 11.34
CA CYS A 352 -4.21 9.89 12.36
C CYS A 352 -4.50 9.27 13.74
N VAL A 353 -4.46 7.95 13.90
CA VAL A 353 -4.61 7.28 15.19
C VAL A 353 -3.67 7.90 16.21
N GLY A 354 -4.21 8.34 17.37
CA GLY A 354 -3.43 8.95 18.43
C GLY A 354 -3.28 10.48 18.35
N ILE A 355 -3.74 11.15 17.28
CA ILE A 355 -3.67 12.62 17.15
C ILE A 355 -4.71 13.31 18.04
N HIS A 356 -5.97 12.87 18.04
CA HIS A 356 -7.08 13.40 18.85
C HIS A 356 -7.24 14.92 18.73
N GLY A 357 -7.20 15.44 17.49
CA GLY A 357 -7.34 16.87 17.20
C GLY A 357 -6.18 17.75 17.68
N LYS A 358 -5.03 17.13 18.03
CA LYS A 358 -3.84 17.84 18.55
C LYS A 358 -2.69 17.94 17.53
N GLY A 359 -2.96 17.72 16.28
CA GLY A 359 -1.99 17.88 15.20
C GLY A 359 -1.63 19.35 14.97
N LYS A 360 -0.50 19.60 14.31
CA LYS A 360 -0.02 20.94 13.95
C LYS A 360 -0.30 21.34 12.50
N SER A 361 -0.82 20.41 11.68
CA SER A 361 -1.02 20.66 10.26
C SER A 361 -1.72 21.99 10.00
N SER A 362 -1.17 22.78 9.10
CA SER A 362 -1.65 24.09 8.66
C SER A 362 -3.08 24.10 8.09
N SER A 363 -3.61 22.94 7.71
CA SER A 363 -5.03 22.77 7.50
C SER A 363 -5.70 22.43 8.83
N ASP A 364 -6.60 23.24 9.29
CA ASP A 364 -7.33 23.20 10.57
C ASP A 364 -7.88 21.82 11.01
N LEU A 365 -7.85 20.80 10.16
CA LEU A 365 -8.52 19.52 10.40
C LEU A 365 -7.79 18.59 11.38
N CYS A 366 -6.48 18.73 11.56
CA CYS A 366 -5.75 17.98 12.58
C CYS A 366 -5.58 18.75 13.90
N ALA A 367 -5.77 20.08 13.87
CA ALA A 367 -5.50 20.98 14.98
C ALA A 367 -6.75 21.49 15.71
N THR A 368 -7.93 21.30 15.13
CA THR A 368 -9.20 21.83 15.67
C THR A 368 -10.26 20.75 15.80
N GLY A 369 -10.77 20.57 16.98
CA GLY A 369 -11.83 19.61 17.27
C GLY A 369 -11.34 18.39 18.07
N PRO A 370 -12.22 17.41 18.32
CA PRO A 370 -11.90 16.23 19.12
C PRO A 370 -11.08 15.17 18.38
N GLY A 371 -10.82 15.37 17.05
CA GLY A 371 -10.35 14.31 16.18
C GLY A 371 -11.43 13.27 15.85
N MET A 372 -11.01 12.12 15.33
CA MET A 372 -11.88 10.99 15.05
C MET A 372 -12.32 10.27 16.35
N THR A 373 -13.44 9.55 16.27
CA THR A 373 -13.85 8.59 17.30
C THR A 373 -12.95 7.36 17.31
N GLN A 374 -12.99 6.57 18.39
CA GLN A 374 -12.22 5.32 18.46
C GLN A 374 -12.62 4.30 17.39
N ASP A 375 -13.90 4.25 16.98
CA ASP A 375 -14.34 3.38 15.89
C ASP A 375 -13.81 3.85 14.53
N GLU A 376 -13.70 5.15 14.31
CA GLU A 376 -13.13 5.74 13.10
C GLU A 376 -11.61 5.51 13.04
N TYR A 377 -10.88 5.62 14.15
CA TYR A 377 -9.45 5.25 14.22
C TYR A 377 -9.25 3.75 13.94
N ARG A 378 -10.07 2.86 14.52
CA ARG A 378 -10.04 1.43 14.22
C ARG A 378 -10.34 1.14 12.75
N THR A 379 -11.25 1.90 12.15
CA THR A 379 -11.58 1.78 10.73
C THR A 379 -10.43 2.24 9.86
N GLN A 380 -9.80 3.38 10.16
CA GLN A 380 -8.61 3.82 9.43
C GLN A 380 -7.53 2.72 9.45
N PHE A 381 -7.15 2.25 10.63
CA PHE A 381 -6.12 1.23 10.77
C PHE A 381 -6.48 -0.08 10.03
N ALA A 382 -7.71 -0.55 10.18
CA ALA A 382 -8.18 -1.78 9.54
C ALA A 382 -8.16 -1.70 8.01
N LEU A 383 -8.59 -0.58 7.44
CA LEU A 383 -8.61 -0.38 6.00
C LEU A 383 -7.20 -0.23 5.42
N TRP A 384 -6.29 0.51 6.10
CA TRP A 384 -4.88 0.58 5.69
C TRP A 384 -4.26 -0.82 5.67
N CYS A 385 -4.53 -1.65 6.68
CA CYS A 385 -4.07 -3.04 6.71
C CYS A 385 -4.67 -3.90 5.59
N MET A 386 -5.95 -3.77 5.31
CA MET A 386 -6.60 -4.47 4.20
C MET A 386 -6.00 -4.05 2.85
N TRP A 387 -5.61 -2.80 2.70
CA TRP A 387 -5.04 -2.28 1.44
C TRP A 387 -3.54 -2.54 1.28
N SER A 388 -2.85 -3.14 2.25
CA SER A 388 -1.37 -3.18 2.30
C SER A 388 -0.76 -1.77 2.11
N SER A 389 -1.42 -0.76 2.66
CA SER A 389 -0.95 0.62 2.62
C SER A 389 0.15 0.81 3.66
N PRO A 390 1.21 1.60 3.39
CA PRO A 390 2.20 1.92 4.41
C PRO A 390 1.55 2.38 5.73
N LEU A 391 1.95 1.77 6.84
CA LEU A 391 1.45 2.09 8.17
C LEU A 391 2.36 3.14 8.81
N THR A 392 2.17 4.41 8.44
CA THR A 392 2.94 5.53 8.96
C THR A 392 2.17 6.28 10.04
N LEU A 393 2.62 6.12 11.30
CA LEU A 393 2.08 6.84 12.45
C LEU A 393 2.49 8.31 12.38
N SER A 394 1.59 9.23 12.75
CA SER A 394 1.87 10.66 12.68
C SER A 394 1.47 11.45 13.94
N PHE A 395 1.34 10.77 15.08
CA PHE A 395 1.06 11.42 16.37
C PHE A 395 2.35 11.70 17.17
N ASP A 396 2.25 12.53 18.22
CA ASP A 396 3.40 12.90 19.09
C ASP A 396 3.74 11.75 20.05
N LEU A 397 4.75 10.98 19.67
CA LEU A 397 5.25 9.84 20.46
C LEU A 397 5.84 10.25 21.82
N THR A 398 6.20 11.53 22.02
CA THR A 398 6.71 12.01 23.30
C THR A 398 5.61 12.18 24.37
N LYS A 399 4.35 12.14 23.95
CA LYS A 399 3.18 12.20 24.81
C LYS A 399 2.72 10.81 25.24
N PRO A 400 1.97 10.69 26.35
CA PRO A 400 1.35 9.42 26.72
C PRO A 400 0.42 8.91 25.63
N LEU A 401 0.60 7.65 25.25
CA LEU A 401 -0.30 6.94 24.34
C LEU A 401 -1.39 6.24 25.16
N SER A 402 -2.65 6.39 24.76
CA SER A 402 -3.75 5.68 25.41
C SER A 402 -3.65 4.17 25.19
N ALA A 403 -4.22 3.39 26.10
CA ALA A 403 -4.27 1.93 25.95
C ALA A 403 -5.05 1.51 24.69
N ASP A 404 -6.12 2.23 24.36
CA ASP A 404 -6.94 1.98 23.17
C ASP A 404 -6.19 2.28 21.89
N ASP A 405 -5.49 3.42 21.78
CA ASP A 405 -4.69 3.74 20.60
C ASP A 405 -3.54 2.74 20.42
N LYS A 406 -2.87 2.38 21.53
CA LYS A 406 -1.83 1.35 21.49
C LYS A 406 -2.40 0.02 20.99
N ALA A 407 -3.56 -0.41 21.49
CA ALA A 407 -4.20 -1.65 21.06
C ALA A 407 -4.58 -1.63 19.57
N ILE A 408 -4.92 -0.46 19.00
CA ILE A 408 -5.19 -0.31 17.57
C ILE A 408 -3.90 -0.53 16.79
N ILE A 409 -2.87 0.30 17.05
CA ILE A 409 -1.65 0.33 16.21
C ILE A 409 -0.74 -0.89 16.42
N THR A 410 -0.95 -1.69 17.45
CA THR A 410 -0.21 -2.94 17.70
C THR A 410 -1.07 -4.19 17.53
N ASN A 411 -2.22 -4.09 16.84
CA ASN A 411 -3.09 -5.23 16.56
C ASN A 411 -2.38 -6.22 15.61
N ALA A 412 -1.89 -7.32 16.18
CA ALA A 412 -1.08 -8.30 15.47
C ALA A 412 -1.82 -8.99 14.31
N ASP A 413 -3.14 -9.20 14.41
CA ASP A 413 -3.93 -9.83 13.36
C ASP A 413 -4.06 -8.91 12.13
N LEU A 414 -4.31 -7.62 12.35
CA LEU A 414 -4.40 -6.63 11.28
C LEU A 414 -3.04 -6.37 10.66
N ILE A 415 -1.98 -6.23 11.47
CA ILE A 415 -0.60 -6.08 10.97
C ILE A 415 -0.21 -7.29 10.12
N ALA A 416 -0.57 -8.53 10.52
CA ALA A 416 -0.28 -9.71 9.73
C ALA A 416 -1.00 -9.72 8.36
N ILE A 417 -2.17 -9.09 8.25
CA ILE A 417 -2.88 -8.89 6.98
C ILE A 417 -2.17 -7.84 6.13
N ASP A 418 -1.72 -6.73 6.72
CA ASP A 418 -0.96 -5.69 6.04
C ASP A 418 0.36 -6.21 5.47
N GLN A 419 1.11 -6.91 6.31
CA GLN A 419 2.46 -7.41 6.05
C GLN A 419 2.50 -8.76 5.33
N ASP A 420 1.36 -9.20 4.77
CA ASP A 420 1.32 -10.44 3.98
C ASP A 420 2.27 -10.38 2.78
N ALA A 421 2.95 -11.51 2.52
CA ALA A 421 4.04 -11.56 1.56
C ALA A 421 3.61 -11.33 0.10
N MET A 422 2.34 -11.52 -0.24
CA MET A 422 1.83 -11.20 -1.57
C MET A 422 1.66 -9.69 -1.81
N GLY A 423 1.69 -8.86 -0.75
CA GLY A 423 1.56 -7.41 -0.84
C GLY A 423 0.28 -6.92 -1.54
N GLN A 424 -0.75 -7.77 -1.63
CA GLN A 424 -1.97 -7.46 -2.37
C GLN A 424 -2.82 -6.42 -1.64
N GLN A 425 -3.31 -5.42 -2.37
CA GLN A 425 -4.39 -4.58 -1.87
C GLN A 425 -5.71 -5.38 -1.89
N ALA A 426 -6.54 -5.22 -0.85
CA ALA A 426 -7.86 -5.85 -0.84
C ALA A 426 -8.72 -5.38 -2.00
N GLU A 427 -9.36 -6.34 -2.68
CA GLU A 427 -10.33 -6.10 -3.74
C GLU A 427 -11.61 -5.50 -3.16
N PHE A 428 -12.12 -4.46 -3.80
CA PHE A 428 -13.46 -3.97 -3.54
C PHE A 428 -14.49 -4.93 -4.17
N VAL A 429 -15.19 -5.66 -3.31
CA VAL A 429 -16.18 -6.67 -3.71
C VAL A 429 -17.49 -6.02 -4.13
N GLY A 430 -17.86 -4.91 -3.47
CA GLY A 430 -19.09 -4.18 -3.74
C GLY A 430 -19.62 -3.41 -2.55
N GLN A 431 -20.75 -2.74 -2.75
CA GLN A 431 -21.41 -1.91 -1.75
C GLN A 431 -22.90 -2.29 -1.64
N GLU A 432 -23.40 -2.40 -0.42
CA GLU A 432 -24.82 -2.56 -0.12
C GLU A 432 -25.27 -1.46 0.84
N GLY A 433 -26.03 -0.51 0.36
CA GLY A 433 -26.39 0.67 1.13
C GLY A 433 -25.13 1.42 1.60
N ASN A 434 -24.95 1.49 2.91
CA ASN A 434 -23.78 2.11 3.55
C ASN A 434 -22.66 1.13 3.91
N ILE A 435 -22.72 -0.11 3.43
CA ILE A 435 -21.73 -1.15 3.75
C ILE A 435 -20.84 -1.40 2.54
N TYR A 436 -19.53 -1.20 2.69
CA TYR A 436 -18.49 -1.51 1.72
C TYR A 436 -17.82 -2.83 2.08
N TYR A 437 -17.72 -3.75 1.13
CA TYR A 437 -17.09 -5.05 1.31
C TYR A 437 -15.75 -5.12 0.58
N PHE A 438 -14.75 -5.65 1.28
CA PHE A 438 -13.43 -5.91 0.69
C PHE A 438 -12.99 -7.34 0.98
N MET A 439 -12.11 -7.86 0.11
CA MET A 439 -11.55 -9.21 0.19
C MET A 439 -10.06 -9.17 -0.17
N LYS A 440 -9.25 -9.98 0.53
CA LYS A 440 -7.82 -10.09 0.29
C LYS A 440 -7.37 -11.55 0.44
N ASP A 441 -6.75 -12.08 -0.61
CA ASP A 441 -6.04 -13.37 -0.52
C ASP A 441 -4.75 -13.19 0.29
N LEU A 442 -4.39 -14.18 1.11
CA LEU A 442 -3.18 -14.22 1.91
C LEU A 442 -2.27 -15.37 1.44
N GLU A 443 -0.94 -15.21 1.56
CA GLU A 443 0.06 -16.17 1.06
C GLU A 443 -0.18 -17.60 1.56
N ASN A 444 -0.62 -17.76 2.79
CA ASN A 444 -0.86 -19.06 3.39
C ASN A 444 -2.18 -19.74 2.96
N GLY A 445 -2.92 -19.14 2.04
CA GLY A 445 -4.20 -19.62 1.54
C GLY A 445 -5.43 -19.22 2.38
N ASP A 446 -5.24 -18.47 3.46
CA ASP A 446 -6.35 -17.81 4.15
C ASP A 446 -6.92 -16.66 3.31
N VAL A 447 -8.11 -16.21 3.66
CA VAL A 447 -8.75 -15.05 3.04
C VAL A 447 -9.17 -14.07 4.13
N ALA A 448 -8.75 -12.81 4.00
CA ALA A 448 -9.28 -11.73 4.83
C ALA A 448 -10.49 -11.09 4.13
N ILE A 449 -11.57 -10.89 4.86
CA ILE A 449 -12.77 -10.18 4.41
C ILE A 449 -13.11 -9.05 5.37
N SER A 450 -13.62 -7.95 4.86
CA SER A 450 -14.06 -6.85 5.70
C SER A 450 -15.38 -6.25 5.24
N ALA A 451 -16.07 -5.63 6.21
CA ALA A 451 -17.27 -4.83 5.97
C ALA A 451 -17.15 -3.52 6.74
N THR A 452 -17.20 -2.40 6.03
CA THR A 452 -17.12 -1.05 6.57
C THR A 452 -18.47 -0.37 6.50
N ASN A 453 -19.00 0.06 7.63
CA ASN A 453 -20.25 0.81 7.70
C ASN A 453 -19.95 2.32 7.67
N VAL A 454 -20.22 2.98 6.55
CA VAL A 454 -20.04 4.43 6.40
C VAL A 454 -21.27 5.24 6.81
N GLY A 455 -22.34 4.56 7.25
CA GLY A 455 -23.58 5.18 7.71
C GLY A 455 -23.53 5.63 9.17
N ALA A 456 -24.44 6.52 9.53
CA ALA A 456 -24.54 7.10 10.87
C ALA A 456 -25.16 6.18 11.94
N THR A 457 -25.63 4.99 11.57
CA THR A 457 -26.28 4.05 12.48
C THR A 457 -25.66 2.66 12.37
N GLN A 458 -25.72 1.92 13.46
CA GLN A 458 -25.34 0.52 13.52
C GLN A 458 -26.15 -0.31 12.51
N GLN A 459 -25.50 -1.27 11.85
CA GLN A 459 -26.08 -2.17 10.86
C GLN A 459 -25.83 -3.64 11.22
N GLN A 460 -26.82 -4.51 10.92
CA GLN A 460 -26.60 -5.96 10.82
C GLN A 460 -26.03 -6.26 9.44
N VAL A 461 -24.84 -6.81 9.39
CA VAL A 461 -24.11 -7.09 8.16
C VAL A 461 -23.97 -8.59 7.96
N LYS A 462 -24.38 -9.08 6.80
CA LYS A 462 -24.21 -10.47 6.39
C LYS A 462 -22.98 -10.62 5.49
N PHE A 463 -21.99 -11.37 5.96
CA PHE A 463 -20.92 -11.88 5.11
C PHE A 463 -21.43 -13.12 4.37
N ASP A 464 -21.98 -12.93 3.20
CA ASP A 464 -22.42 -14.01 2.31
C ASP A 464 -21.24 -14.45 1.44
N PHE A 465 -20.77 -15.69 1.61
CA PHE A 465 -19.55 -16.17 0.94
C PHE A 465 -19.67 -16.23 -0.58
N ALA A 466 -20.88 -16.29 -1.13
CA ALA A 466 -21.10 -16.22 -2.57
C ALA A 466 -20.65 -14.88 -3.21
N LYS A 467 -20.49 -13.83 -2.41
CA LYS A 467 -20.02 -12.52 -2.88
C LYS A 467 -18.50 -12.44 -3.01
N PHE A 468 -17.75 -13.32 -2.35
CA PHE A 468 -16.29 -13.27 -2.24
C PHE A 468 -15.66 -14.32 -3.14
N SER A 469 -15.13 -13.90 -4.29
CA SER A 469 -14.61 -14.80 -5.33
C SER A 469 -13.53 -15.76 -4.86
N ALA A 470 -12.71 -15.37 -3.86
CA ALA A 470 -11.66 -16.21 -3.30
C ALA A 470 -12.19 -17.30 -2.36
N LEU A 471 -13.43 -17.21 -1.91
CA LEU A 471 -14.01 -18.20 -1.01
C LEU A 471 -14.67 -19.35 -1.78
N ASN A 472 -14.38 -20.57 -1.35
CA ASN A 472 -15.13 -21.73 -1.83
C ASN A 472 -16.47 -21.80 -1.09
N VAL A 473 -17.57 -21.57 -1.79
CA VAL A 473 -18.93 -21.59 -1.23
C VAL A 473 -19.35 -22.95 -0.62
N LYS A 474 -18.62 -24.02 -0.89
CA LYS A 474 -18.78 -25.34 -0.27
C LYS A 474 -17.75 -25.63 0.83
N GLY A 475 -16.89 -24.67 1.12
CA GLY A 475 -15.87 -24.81 2.14
C GLY A 475 -16.40 -24.52 3.54
N ARG A 476 -15.78 -25.16 4.55
CA ARG A 476 -15.96 -24.81 5.96
C ARG A 476 -14.75 -24.01 6.43
N TYR A 477 -14.99 -22.89 7.07
CA TYR A 477 -13.95 -21.97 7.49
C TYR A 477 -13.98 -21.73 8.99
N GLN A 478 -12.81 -21.70 9.59
CA GLN A 478 -12.63 -21.09 10.91
C GLN A 478 -12.48 -19.60 10.70
N ALA A 479 -13.37 -18.81 11.29
CA ALA A 479 -13.31 -17.36 11.24
C ALA A 479 -12.64 -16.80 12.49
N ARG A 480 -11.71 -15.83 12.30
CA ARG A 480 -11.09 -15.06 13.35
C ARG A 480 -11.46 -13.59 13.20
N ASP A 481 -12.11 -13.03 14.21
CA ASP A 481 -12.35 -11.59 14.31
C ASP A 481 -11.01 -10.89 14.60
N CYS A 482 -10.49 -10.16 13.62
CA CYS A 482 -9.18 -9.49 13.72
C CYS A 482 -9.23 -8.23 14.58
N GLN A 483 -10.38 -7.57 14.70
CA GLN A 483 -10.54 -6.42 15.59
C GLN A 483 -10.53 -6.85 17.06
N ALA A 484 -11.28 -7.91 17.39
CA ALA A 484 -11.36 -8.47 18.73
C ALA A 484 -10.22 -9.44 19.05
N GLN A 485 -9.39 -9.82 18.06
CA GLN A 485 -8.34 -10.83 18.15
C GLN A 485 -8.85 -12.19 18.71
N LYS A 486 -10.08 -12.54 18.32
CA LYS A 486 -10.78 -13.72 18.84
C LYS A 486 -11.28 -14.62 17.71
N THR A 487 -11.01 -15.91 17.82
CA THR A 487 -11.57 -16.92 16.91
C THR A 487 -13.01 -17.20 17.30
N LEU A 488 -13.90 -17.28 16.29
CA LEU A 488 -15.30 -17.68 16.51
C LEU A 488 -15.36 -19.15 16.95
N GLU A 489 -16.32 -19.46 17.84
CA GLU A 489 -16.45 -20.80 18.40
C GLU A 489 -16.82 -21.85 17.36
N ASN A 490 -17.69 -21.48 16.43
CA ASN A 490 -18.17 -22.38 15.38
C ASN A 490 -17.51 -22.10 14.04
N GLU A 491 -17.30 -23.17 13.25
CA GLU A 491 -16.97 -23.05 11.83
C GLU A 491 -18.15 -22.45 11.06
N VAL A 492 -17.86 -21.73 9.99
CA VAL A 492 -18.82 -21.07 9.11
C VAL A 492 -18.75 -21.66 7.70
N GLU A 493 -19.88 -21.85 7.03
CA GLU A 493 -19.93 -22.53 5.72
C GLU A 493 -20.36 -21.60 4.59
N THR A 494 -21.52 -20.97 4.68
CA THR A 494 -22.07 -20.14 3.61
C THR A 494 -21.99 -18.64 3.91
N GLY A 495 -21.56 -18.32 5.12
CA GLY A 495 -21.50 -16.96 5.63
C GLY A 495 -21.94 -16.86 7.08
N PHE A 496 -21.94 -15.65 7.60
CA PHE A 496 -22.37 -15.34 8.96
C PHE A 496 -22.82 -13.87 9.04
N THR A 497 -23.46 -13.51 10.14
CA THR A 497 -23.94 -12.15 10.40
C THR A 497 -23.19 -11.56 11.60
N THR A 498 -22.84 -10.30 11.49
CA THR A 498 -22.24 -9.52 12.58
C THR A 498 -22.87 -8.13 12.67
N THR A 499 -22.67 -7.47 13.78
CA THR A 499 -23.10 -6.09 13.99
C THR A 499 -21.93 -5.15 13.75
N VAL A 500 -22.11 -4.17 12.86
CA VAL A 500 -21.10 -3.15 12.58
C VAL A 500 -21.64 -1.78 12.97
N ARG A 501 -21.00 -1.15 13.97
CA ARG A 501 -21.38 0.17 14.46
C ARG A 501 -21.21 1.23 13.37
N SER A 502 -21.77 2.43 13.62
CA SER A 502 -21.53 3.60 12.78
C SER A 502 -20.03 3.85 12.62
N HIS A 503 -19.57 4.05 11.39
CA HIS A 503 -18.20 4.32 11.00
C HIS A 503 -17.18 3.23 11.42
N ALA A 504 -17.66 2.05 11.83
CA ALA A 504 -16.82 0.92 12.20
C ALA A 504 -16.54 0.00 11.01
N THR A 505 -15.45 -0.78 11.13
CA THR A 505 -15.08 -1.85 10.19
C THR A 505 -14.93 -3.16 10.95
N ALA A 506 -15.63 -4.20 10.50
CA ALA A 506 -15.37 -5.57 10.91
C ALA A 506 -14.38 -6.23 9.93
N VAL A 507 -13.38 -6.93 10.45
CA VAL A 507 -12.39 -7.68 9.66
C VAL A 507 -12.31 -9.10 10.18
N TYR A 508 -12.48 -10.07 9.28
CA TYR A 508 -12.35 -11.50 9.60
C TYR A 508 -11.31 -12.16 8.71
N ARG A 509 -10.43 -12.95 9.33
CA ARG A 509 -9.55 -13.88 8.63
C ARG A 509 -10.20 -15.26 8.63
N LEU A 510 -10.33 -15.84 7.44
CA LEU A 510 -10.98 -17.12 7.20
C LEU A 510 -9.94 -18.17 6.81
N THR A 511 -9.81 -19.21 7.62
CA THR A 511 -8.92 -20.35 7.37
C THR A 511 -9.77 -21.56 6.95
N LEU A 512 -9.51 -22.10 5.77
CA LEU A 512 -10.23 -23.27 5.24
C LEU A 512 -9.91 -24.52 6.08
N LYS A 513 -10.94 -25.19 6.62
CA LYS A 513 -10.82 -26.41 7.44
C LYS A 513 -11.16 -27.69 6.70
N GLY A 514 -12.01 -27.62 5.70
CA GLY A 514 -12.37 -28.78 4.90
C GLY A 514 -13.27 -28.40 3.73
N THR A 515 -13.15 -29.14 2.64
CA THR A 515 -14.04 -29.06 1.50
C THR A 515 -14.74 -30.39 1.38
N GLY A 516 -16.05 -30.40 1.14
CA GLY A 516 -16.80 -31.62 0.82
C GLY A 516 -16.32 -32.28 -0.50
N VAL A 517 -15.44 -31.60 -1.25
CA VAL A 517 -14.74 -32.11 -2.45
C VAL A 517 -13.36 -31.42 -2.47
N SER A 518 -12.30 -32.22 -2.48
CA SER A 518 -10.92 -31.74 -2.58
C SER A 518 -10.66 -31.09 -3.94
N GLN A 519 -10.77 -29.77 -4.04
CA GLN A 519 -9.96 -29.03 -4.99
C GLN A 519 -8.63 -28.76 -4.28
N ALA A 520 -7.60 -29.48 -4.71
CA ALA A 520 -6.24 -29.17 -4.33
C ALA A 520 -5.94 -27.75 -4.85
N ARG A 521 -6.08 -26.73 -3.96
CA ARG A 521 -5.18 -25.59 -4.06
C ARG A 521 -3.80 -26.21 -3.91
N THR A 522 -3.01 -26.19 -4.95
CA THR A 522 -1.58 -26.46 -4.85
C THR A 522 -1.00 -25.35 -3.98
N SER A 523 -1.17 -25.47 -2.65
CA SER A 523 -0.17 -24.96 -1.75
C SER A 523 1.12 -25.59 -2.28
N VAL A 524 2.10 -24.78 -2.67
CA VAL A 524 3.48 -25.23 -2.64
C VAL A 524 3.66 -25.66 -1.19
N ALA A 525 3.39 -26.94 -0.93
CA ALA A 525 3.70 -27.53 0.35
C ALA A 525 5.17 -27.19 0.54
N SER A 526 5.47 -26.37 1.51
CA SER A 526 6.81 -26.32 2.05
C SER A 526 7.15 -27.80 2.21
N GLN A 527 8.17 -28.28 1.51
CA GLN A 527 8.63 -29.64 1.69
C GLN A 527 9.30 -29.66 3.07
N ALA A 528 8.46 -29.56 4.10
CA ALA A 528 8.83 -29.82 5.46
C ALA A 528 9.53 -31.18 5.45
N ASN A 529 10.79 -31.23 5.90
CA ASN A 529 11.70 -32.36 5.90
C ASN A 529 12.57 -32.56 4.64
N ALA A 530 12.57 -31.71 3.63
CA ALA A 530 13.54 -31.84 2.56
C ALA A 530 14.98 -31.57 3.07
N LEU A 531 15.89 -32.49 2.78
CA LEU A 531 17.30 -32.38 3.14
C LEU A 531 18.05 -31.73 1.98
N TYR A 532 18.90 -30.74 2.26
CA TYR A 532 19.72 -30.06 1.26
C TYR A 532 21.20 -30.08 1.68
N ASP A 533 22.12 -30.28 0.73
CA ASP A 533 23.54 -30.06 0.95
C ASP A 533 23.88 -28.57 1.11
N LEU A 534 25.11 -28.25 1.47
CA LEU A 534 25.55 -26.85 1.65
C LEU A 534 25.61 -26.05 0.34
N SER A 535 25.45 -26.71 -0.81
CA SER A 535 25.34 -26.05 -2.12
C SER A 535 23.86 -25.81 -2.54
N GLY A 536 22.91 -26.19 -1.68
CA GLY A 536 21.47 -26.03 -1.93
C GLY A 536 20.86 -27.13 -2.80
N ARG A 537 21.57 -28.21 -3.11
CA ARG A 537 21.03 -29.36 -3.83
C ARG A 537 20.27 -30.26 -2.87
N ARG A 538 19.11 -30.73 -3.29
CA ARG A 538 18.31 -31.68 -2.52
C ARG A 538 19.05 -33.01 -2.39
N ALA A 539 19.20 -33.46 -1.15
CA ALA A 539 19.71 -34.78 -0.80
C ALA A 539 18.55 -35.70 -0.39
N ASN A 540 18.71 -37.00 -0.53
CA ASN A 540 17.77 -38.00 -0.02
C ASN A 540 18.26 -38.54 1.35
N ASP A 541 17.44 -39.33 2.01
CA ASP A 541 17.77 -39.90 3.33
C ASP A 541 18.91 -40.93 3.27
N ALA A 542 19.40 -41.31 2.10
CA ALA A 542 20.60 -42.13 1.87
C ALA A 542 21.83 -41.24 1.55
N ALA A 543 21.79 -39.96 1.87
CA ALA A 543 22.91 -39.05 1.63
C ALA A 543 24.13 -39.47 2.50
N PRO A 544 25.36 -39.32 1.97
CA PRO A 544 26.58 -39.68 2.71
C PRO A 544 26.74 -38.84 3.99
N HIS A 545 27.54 -39.33 4.94
CA HIS A 545 27.88 -38.60 6.17
C HIS A 545 28.29 -37.17 5.85
N GLY A 546 27.67 -36.19 6.50
CA GLY A 546 27.95 -34.79 6.23
C GLY A 546 27.00 -33.80 6.90
N VAL A 547 27.25 -32.51 6.65
CA VAL A 547 26.43 -31.43 7.14
C VAL A 547 25.41 -31.03 6.04
N TYR A 548 24.14 -31.00 6.43
CA TYR A 548 23.00 -30.69 5.55
C TYR A 548 22.14 -29.62 6.19
N ILE A 549 21.21 -29.09 5.43
CA ILE A 549 20.16 -28.18 5.88
C ILE A 549 18.81 -28.87 5.77
N ARG A 550 18.04 -28.91 6.86
CA ARG A 550 16.65 -29.37 6.92
C ARG A 550 15.84 -28.32 7.68
N ASP A 551 14.77 -27.83 7.09
CA ASP A 551 13.90 -26.78 7.66
C ASP A 551 14.70 -25.54 8.16
N GLY A 552 15.69 -25.10 7.36
CA GLY A 552 16.56 -23.97 7.70
C GLY A 552 17.58 -24.22 8.83
N LYS A 553 17.66 -25.46 9.36
CA LYS A 553 18.60 -25.83 10.45
C LYS A 553 19.69 -26.75 9.92
N ARG A 554 20.89 -26.61 10.47
CA ARG A 554 21.97 -27.56 10.21
C ARG A 554 21.65 -28.91 10.83
N VAL A 555 21.76 -29.98 10.06
CA VAL A 555 21.62 -31.36 10.45
C VAL A 555 22.91 -32.10 10.06
N VAL A 556 23.47 -32.86 10.98
CA VAL A 556 24.61 -33.73 10.69
C VAL A 556 24.06 -35.15 10.53
N LEU A 557 24.22 -35.71 9.32
CA LEU A 557 23.94 -37.13 9.10
C LEU A 557 25.16 -37.94 9.54
N PRO A 558 24.98 -38.97 10.39
CA PRO A 558 26.05 -39.80 10.94
C PRO A 558 26.73 -40.67 9.88
#